data_a403dc33bd9ed617202a0334c452e205
#
_entry.id   a403dc33bd9ed617202a0334c452e205
#
_cell.length_a   1.000
_cell.length_b   1.000
_cell.length_c   1.000
_cell.angle_alpha   90.00
_cell.angle_beta   90.00
_cell.angle_gamma   90.00
#
_symmetry.space_group_name_H-M   'P 1'
#
loop_
_entity.id
_entity.type
_entity.pdbx_description
1 polymer ?
#
loop_
_entity_poly.entity_id
_entity_poly.type
_entity_poly.pdbx_seq_one_letter_code
_entity_poly.pdbx_strand_id
1 'polypeptide(L)'
;IVKKTEKQIDGEIVEIGKRTVIDLGIHGLNPELIKMVGRMKSRSSYGQNLLQHSREVAKLCGVMAAELGLNPKLAKRAGLLHDIGKVPSSEGDMETPHAILGMQWAEKHGEKPEVCNAIGAHHDEIEMTTLISPIIQACDAISGARPGARREVMESYIKRLKELEALALG
;
A
#
# COMPACT_ATOMS: atom_id res chain seq x y z
N ILE A 1 -25.60 15.75 16.51
CA ILE A 1 -24.14 15.70 16.74
C ILE A 1 -23.52 14.64 15.82
N VAL A 2 -23.92 13.35 15.88
CA VAL A 2 -23.33 12.24 15.12
C VAL A 2 -23.23 12.54 13.61
N LYS A 3 -24.32 12.86 12.91
CA LYS A 3 -24.33 13.17 11.48
C LYS A 3 -23.40 14.34 11.07
N LYS A 4 -23.18 15.31 11.96
CA LYS A 4 -22.27 16.42 11.70
C LYS A 4 -20.82 15.96 11.79
N THR A 5 -20.51 15.13 12.77
CA THR A 5 -19.17 14.54 12.95
C THR A 5 -18.82 13.58 11.82
N GLU A 6 -19.76 12.75 11.38
CA GLU A 6 -19.58 11.88 10.20
C GLU A 6 -19.21 12.66 8.93
N LYS A 7 -19.95 13.74 8.63
CA LYS A 7 -19.63 14.61 7.48
C LYS A 7 -18.25 15.26 7.59
N GLN A 8 -17.87 15.66 8.81
CA GLN A 8 -16.56 16.26 9.06
C GLN A 8 -15.45 15.23 8.80
N ILE A 9 -15.60 14.01 9.36
CA ILE A 9 -14.63 12.91 9.16
C ILE A 9 -14.54 12.53 7.68
N ASP A 10 -15.65 12.40 6.98
CA ASP A 10 -15.66 12.12 5.54
C ASP A 10 -14.94 13.21 4.74
N GLY A 11 -15.14 14.48 5.11
CA GLY A 11 -14.43 15.61 4.51
C GLY A 11 -12.91 15.54 4.73
N GLU A 12 -12.48 15.23 5.94
CA GLU A 12 -11.06 15.07 6.29
C GLU A 12 -10.43 13.90 5.53
N ILE A 13 -11.13 12.78 5.42
CA ILE A 13 -10.69 11.61 4.65
C ILE A 13 -10.42 11.98 3.19
N VAL A 14 -11.37 12.66 2.54
CA VAL A 14 -11.22 13.08 1.15
C VAL A 14 -10.05 14.05 0.98
N GLU A 15 -9.90 14.99 1.91
CA GLU A 15 -8.80 15.97 1.87
C GLU A 15 -7.42 15.30 2.02
N ILE A 16 -7.29 14.31 2.91
CA ILE A 16 -6.08 13.51 3.08
C ILE A 16 -5.74 12.75 1.79
N GLY A 17 -6.73 12.11 1.18
CA GLY A 17 -6.56 11.41 -0.09
C GLY A 17 -6.09 12.33 -1.20
N LYS A 18 -6.75 13.49 -1.38
CA LYS A 18 -6.37 14.51 -2.36
C LYS A 18 -4.94 15.02 -2.15
N ARG A 19 -4.59 15.39 -0.92
CA ARG A 19 -3.23 15.84 -0.59
C ARG A 19 -2.20 14.76 -0.91
N THR A 20 -2.50 13.49 -0.59
CA THR A 20 -1.58 12.37 -0.86
C THR A 20 -1.30 12.21 -2.35
N VAL A 21 -2.32 12.24 -3.20
CA VAL A 21 -2.12 12.09 -4.65
C VAL A 21 -1.39 13.29 -5.26
N ILE A 22 -1.64 14.50 -4.77
CA ILE A 22 -0.93 15.71 -5.18
C ILE A 22 0.55 15.62 -4.80
N ASP A 23 0.86 15.28 -3.55
CA ASP A 23 2.24 15.13 -3.04
C ASP A 23 3.04 14.08 -3.82
N LEU A 24 2.39 13.03 -4.30
CA LEU A 24 3.01 11.98 -5.11
C LEU A 24 3.03 12.29 -6.61
N GLY A 25 2.39 13.37 -7.06
CA GLY A 25 2.26 13.70 -8.47
C GLY A 25 1.43 12.69 -9.26
N ILE A 26 0.42 12.07 -8.62
CA ILE A 26 -0.52 11.13 -9.24
C ILE A 26 -1.75 11.92 -9.69
N HIS A 27 -2.07 11.84 -10.99
CA HIS A 27 -3.17 12.59 -11.58
C HIS A 27 -4.27 11.65 -12.09
N GLY A 28 -5.52 12.14 -12.11
CA GLY A 28 -6.65 11.42 -12.70
C GLY A 28 -7.04 10.14 -11.96
N LEU A 29 -6.80 10.07 -10.65
CA LEU A 29 -7.31 8.99 -9.82
C LEU A 29 -8.82 9.19 -9.57
N ASN A 30 -9.59 8.11 -9.66
CA ASN A 30 -11.03 8.15 -9.41
C ASN A 30 -11.32 8.69 -7.98
N PRO A 31 -12.32 9.56 -7.77
CA PRO A 31 -12.66 10.12 -6.46
C PRO A 31 -12.89 9.07 -5.37
N GLU A 32 -13.48 7.92 -5.71
CA GLU A 32 -13.69 6.84 -4.74
C GLU A 32 -12.36 6.22 -4.28
N LEU A 33 -11.41 6.01 -5.21
CA LEU A 33 -10.07 5.55 -4.86
C LEU A 33 -9.31 6.59 -4.02
N ILE A 34 -9.48 7.89 -4.31
CA ILE A 34 -8.93 8.98 -3.49
C ILE A 34 -9.48 8.91 -2.06
N LYS A 35 -10.78 8.68 -1.90
CA LYS A 35 -11.43 8.51 -0.59
C LYS A 35 -10.87 7.29 0.14
N MET A 36 -10.70 6.17 -0.56
CA MET A 36 -10.09 4.95 0.02
C MET A 36 -8.65 5.20 0.47
N VAL A 37 -7.84 5.88 -0.33
CA VAL A 37 -6.47 6.30 0.06
C VAL A 37 -6.50 7.14 1.34
N GLY A 38 -7.44 8.07 1.47
CA GLY A 38 -7.61 8.85 2.69
C GLY A 38 -7.93 8.00 3.91
N ARG A 39 -8.74 6.95 3.76
CA ARG A 39 -9.08 6.00 4.83
C ARG A 39 -7.89 5.19 5.33
N MET A 40 -6.86 4.99 4.53
CA MET A 40 -5.63 4.31 4.94
C MET A 40 -4.96 4.99 6.15
N LYS A 41 -5.17 6.30 6.37
CA LYS A 41 -4.59 7.03 7.52
C LYS A 41 -4.98 6.44 8.85
N SER A 42 -6.20 5.95 8.99
CA SER A 42 -6.73 5.36 10.22
C SER A 42 -6.57 3.84 10.29
N ARG A 43 -5.75 3.26 9.42
CA ARG A 43 -5.46 1.82 9.37
C ARG A 43 -3.99 1.56 9.64
N SER A 44 -3.75 0.41 10.24
CA SER A 44 -2.40 -0.12 10.43
C SER A 44 -2.32 -1.57 9.99
N SER A 45 -1.17 -1.97 9.50
CA SER A 45 -0.84 -3.36 9.16
C SER A 45 0.47 -3.71 9.84
N TYR A 46 0.46 -4.72 10.70
CA TYR A 46 1.63 -5.14 11.50
C TYR A 46 2.30 -3.99 12.28
N GLY A 47 1.51 -3.02 12.75
CA GLY A 47 1.99 -1.85 13.49
C GLY A 47 2.48 -0.68 12.64
N GLN A 48 2.57 -0.83 11.32
CA GLN A 48 2.89 0.24 10.37
C GLN A 48 1.60 0.94 9.92
N ASN A 49 1.58 2.29 9.91
CA ASN A 49 0.45 3.03 9.35
C ASN A 49 0.33 2.76 7.84
N LEU A 50 -0.87 2.38 7.39
CA LEU A 50 -1.10 1.92 6.03
C LEU A 50 -0.84 3.02 4.98
N LEU A 51 -1.29 4.26 5.25
CA LEU A 51 -1.06 5.38 4.34
C LEU A 51 0.43 5.72 4.21
N GLN A 52 1.16 5.71 5.33
CA GLN A 52 2.59 6.00 5.34
C GLN A 52 3.35 4.94 4.55
N HIS A 53 3.05 3.66 4.77
CA HIS A 53 3.60 2.54 4.02
C HIS A 53 3.33 2.68 2.52
N SER A 54 2.07 2.88 2.11
CA SER A 54 1.70 3.01 0.69
C SER A 54 2.38 4.22 0.02
N ARG A 55 2.59 5.33 0.74
CA ARG A 55 3.36 6.48 0.24
C ARG A 55 4.85 6.15 0.04
N GLU A 56 5.45 5.40 0.94
CA GLU A 56 6.84 4.92 0.81
C GLU A 56 6.98 3.99 -0.39
N VAL A 57 6.12 2.98 -0.49
CA VAL A 57 6.11 2.03 -1.62
C VAL A 57 5.93 2.79 -2.94
N ALA A 58 4.99 3.73 -3.02
CA ALA A 58 4.79 4.54 -4.22
C ALA A 58 6.06 5.29 -4.65
N LYS A 59 6.78 5.90 -3.70
CA LYS A 59 8.02 6.62 -4.00
C LYS A 59 9.13 5.68 -4.47
N LEU A 60 9.32 4.57 -3.76
CA LEU A 60 10.31 3.54 -4.12
C LEU A 60 10.03 2.96 -5.51
N CYS A 61 8.78 2.62 -5.80
CA CYS A 61 8.37 2.13 -7.11
C CYS A 61 8.63 3.14 -8.22
N GLY A 62 8.38 4.42 -7.97
CA GLY A 62 8.67 5.48 -8.94
C GLY A 62 10.15 5.60 -9.25
N VAL A 63 11.02 5.52 -8.24
CA VAL A 63 12.47 5.57 -8.41
C VAL A 63 12.96 4.30 -9.13
N MET A 64 12.59 3.12 -8.64
CA MET A 64 13.04 1.85 -9.23
C MET A 64 12.60 1.71 -10.69
N ALA A 65 11.36 2.08 -11.01
CA ALA A 65 10.87 2.04 -12.39
C ALA A 65 11.64 3.01 -13.29
N ALA A 66 11.99 4.20 -12.81
CA ALA A 66 12.79 5.16 -13.57
C ALA A 66 14.20 4.62 -13.86
N GLU A 67 14.87 4.04 -12.88
CA GLU A 67 16.19 3.42 -13.02
C GLU A 67 16.19 2.23 -14.01
N LEU A 68 15.09 1.49 -14.06
CA LEU A 68 14.90 0.36 -14.96
C LEU A 68 14.36 0.76 -16.35
N GLY A 69 14.17 2.04 -16.63
CA GLY A 69 13.63 2.54 -17.90
C GLY A 69 12.14 2.23 -18.11
N LEU A 70 11.41 1.92 -17.04
CA LEU A 70 9.98 1.67 -17.06
C LEU A 70 9.19 2.95 -16.75
N ASN A 71 7.85 2.87 -16.83
CA ASN A 71 7.00 4.02 -16.56
C ASN A 71 6.87 4.33 -15.05
N PRO A 72 7.57 5.35 -14.52
CA PRO A 72 7.55 5.66 -13.10
C PRO A 72 6.20 6.17 -12.60
N LYS A 73 5.38 6.76 -13.48
CA LYS A 73 4.04 7.25 -13.11
C LYS A 73 3.09 6.08 -12.85
N LEU A 74 3.12 5.05 -13.69
CA LEU A 74 2.33 3.82 -13.49
C LEU A 74 2.79 3.05 -12.25
N ALA A 75 4.11 2.88 -12.09
CA ALA A 75 4.66 2.18 -10.92
C ALA A 75 4.32 2.90 -9.61
N LYS A 76 4.44 4.22 -9.56
CA LYS A 76 4.07 5.02 -8.40
C LYS A 76 2.57 4.90 -8.07
N ARG A 77 1.72 4.90 -9.10
CA ARG A 77 0.27 4.76 -8.97
C ARG A 77 -0.10 3.38 -8.41
N ALA A 78 0.46 2.32 -8.97
CA ALA A 78 0.26 0.96 -8.48
C ALA A 78 0.79 0.79 -7.05
N GLY A 79 1.96 1.34 -6.73
CA GLY A 79 2.53 1.34 -5.39
C GLY A 79 1.68 2.05 -4.34
N LEU A 80 0.99 3.15 -4.70
CA LEU A 80 0.04 3.80 -3.80
C LEU A 80 -1.18 2.91 -3.52
N LEU A 81 -1.64 2.17 -4.51
CA LEU A 81 -2.90 1.41 -4.47
C LEU A 81 -2.73 -0.06 -4.07
N HIS A 82 -1.49 -0.60 -3.98
CA HIS A 82 -1.27 -2.04 -3.80
C HIS A 82 -2.02 -2.63 -2.60
N ASP A 83 -2.09 -1.90 -1.52
CA ASP A 83 -2.72 -2.29 -0.25
C ASP A 83 -4.14 -1.71 -0.05
N ILE A 84 -4.77 -1.17 -1.09
CA ILE A 84 -6.08 -0.52 -0.97
C ILE A 84 -7.17 -1.48 -0.50
N GLY A 85 -7.05 -2.77 -0.79
CA GLY A 85 -7.96 -3.82 -0.32
C GLY A 85 -7.91 -4.09 1.19
N LYS A 86 -6.95 -3.52 1.92
CA LYS A 86 -6.92 -3.54 3.40
C LYS A 86 -7.87 -2.50 4.03
N VAL A 87 -8.48 -1.64 3.21
CA VAL A 87 -9.49 -0.68 3.65
C VAL A 87 -10.87 -1.30 3.48
N PRO A 88 -11.55 -1.73 4.54
CA PRO A 88 -12.85 -2.38 4.41
C PRO A 88 -13.89 -1.43 3.84
N SER A 89 -14.64 -1.90 2.87
CA SER A 89 -15.80 -1.20 2.31
C SER A 89 -17.14 -1.70 2.89
N SER A 90 -17.20 -2.95 3.32
CA SER A 90 -18.38 -3.59 3.93
C SER A 90 -17.99 -4.88 4.68
N GLU A 91 -18.87 -5.38 5.55
CA GLU A 91 -18.63 -6.56 6.38
C GLU A 91 -18.47 -7.89 5.61
N GLY A 92 -18.73 -7.90 4.29
CA GLY A 92 -18.68 -9.11 3.44
C GLY A 92 -17.33 -9.42 2.80
N ASP A 93 -16.36 -8.52 2.87
CA ASP A 93 -15.10 -8.63 2.12
C ASP A 93 -13.97 -9.37 2.88
N MET A 94 -14.27 -9.97 4.04
CA MET A 94 -13.24 -10.53 4.93
C MET A 94 -12.61 -11.85 4.44
N GLU A 95 -13.22 -12.55 3.48
CA GLU A 95 -12.70 -13.82 2.96
C GLU A 95 -11.80 -13.65 1.73
N THR A 96 -11.89 -12.54 1.04
CA THR A 96 -11.10 -12.28 -0.18
C THR A 96 -9.73 -11.72 0.18
N PRO A 97 -8.62 -12.28 -0.36
CA PRO A 97 -7.29 -11.69 -0.18
C PRO A 97 -7.27 -10.21 -0.58
N HIS A 98 -6.61 -9.38 0.22
CA HIS A 98 -6.63 -7.92 0.00
C HIS A 98 -6.06 -7.50 -1.36
N ALA A 99 -5.11 -8.26 -1.92
CA ALA A 99 -4.54 -7.99 -3.23
C ALA A 99 -5.61 -8.16 -4.33
N ILE A 100 -6.40 -9.25 -4.26
CA ILE A 100 -7.50 -9.52 -5.18
C ILE A 100 -8.61 -8.48 -5.03
N LEU A 101 -9.00 -8.18 -3.79
CA LEU A 101 -10.02 -7.17 -3.51
C LEU A 101 -9.59 -5.79 -4.00
N GLY A 102 -8.34 -5.41 -3.75
CA GLY A 102 -7.76 -4.15 -4.23
C GLY A 102 -7.72 -4.07 -5.75
N MET A 103 -7.36 -5.15 -6.44
CA MET A 103 -7.41 -5.27 -7.89
C MET A 103 -8.84 -5.05 -8.43
N GLN A 104 -9.83 -5.75 -7.88
CA GLN A 104 -11.23 -5.60 -8.29
C GLN A 104 -11.75 -4.18 -8.10
N TRP A 105 -11.37 -3.51 -7.02
CA TRP A 105 -11.74 -2.11 -6.82
C TRP A 105 -11.04 -1.18 -7.81
N ALA A 106 -9.77 -1.41 -8.09
CA ALA A 106 -9.03 -0.65 -9.08
C ALA A 106 -9.66 -0.79 -10.49
N GLU A 107 -10.01 -2.01 -10.90
CA GLU A 107 -10.71 -2.30 -12.15
C GLU A 107 -12.07 -1.60 -12.23
N LYS A 108 -12.89 -1.75 -11.18
CA LYS A 108 -14.22 -1.12 -11.07
C LYS A 108 -14.14 0.40 -11.22
N HIS A 109 -13.05 1.01 -10.78
CA HIS A 109 -12.87 2.46 -10.81
C HIS A 109 -11.99 2.94 -11.96
N GLY A 110 -11.78 2.10 -12.98
CA GLY A 110 -11.19 2.47 -14.26
C GLY A 110 -9.68 2.59 -14.29
N GLU A 111 -8.98 1.90 -13.38
CA GLU A 111 -7.53 1.80 -13.44
C GLU A 111 -7.07 0.97 -14.64
N LYS A 112 -5.84 1.26 -15.12
CA LYS A 112 -5.26 0.52 -16.25
C LYS A 112 -4.97 -0.94 -15.87
N PRO A 113 -5.08 -1.89 -16.82
CA PRO A 113 -4.83 -3.30 -16.56
C PRO A 113 -3.46 -3.59 -15.91
N GLU A 114 -2.43 -2.83 -16.29
CA GLU A 114 -1.09 -2.98 -15.71
C GLU A 114 -1.06 -2.60 -14.22
N VAL A 115 -1.82 -1.57 -13.83
CA VAL A 115 -1.96 -1.17 -12.42
C VAL A 115 -2.75 -2.22 -11.66
N CYS A 116 -3.85 -2.71 -12.23
CA CYS A 116 -4.69 -3.74 -11.62
C CYS A 116 -3.92 -5.05 -11.42
N ASN A 117 -3.18 -5.51 -12.44
CA ASN A 117 -2.32 -6.69 -12.32
C ASN A 117 -1.26 -6.51 -11.23
N ALA A 118 -0.59 -5.36 -11.17
CA ALA A 118 0.42 -5.10 -10.15
C ALA A 118 -0.16 -5.11 -8.73
N ILE A 119 -1.40 -4.65 -8.54
CA ILE A 119 -2.12 -4.73 -7.27
C ILE A 119 -2.46 -6.20 -6.94
N GLY A 120 -3.02 -6.95 -7.88
CA GLY A 120 -3.46 -8.33 -7.63
C GLY A 120 -2.31 -9.32 -7.46
N ALA A 121 -1.16 -9.06 -8.08
CA ALA A 121 -0.04 -10.00 -8.14
C ALA A 121 1.04 -9.77 -7.06
N HIS A 122 0.96 -8.71 -6.23
CA HIS A 122 2.06 -8.35 -5.35
C HIS A 122 2.36 -9.35 -4.20
N HIS A 123 1.46 -10.31 -3.99
CA HIS A 123 1.64 -11.44 -3.07
C HIS A 123 1.48 -12.80 -3.78
N ASP A 124 1.69 -12.84 -5.10
CA ASP A 124 1.64 -14.05 -5.91
C ASP A 124 0.25 -14.74 -5.98
N GLU A 125 -0.86 -14.02 -5.65
CA GLU A 125 -2.22 -14.57 -5.78
C GLU A 125 -2.66 -14.73 -7.24
N ILE A 126 -2.07 -13.96 -8.16
CA ILE A 126 -2.27 -14.09 -9.61
C ILE A 126 -0.92 -13.97 -10.33
N GLU A 127 -0.90 -14.40 -11.59
CA GLU A 127 0.29 -14.29 -12.44
C GLU A 127 0.68 -12.82 -12.70
N MET A 128 1.96 -12.52 -12.61
CA MET A 128 2.53 -11.21 -12.98
C MET A 128 2.61 -11.08 -14.48
N THR A 129 1.79 -10.23 -15.09
CA THR A 129 1.77 -10.00 -16.54
C THR A 129 2.51 -8.74 -16.96
N THR A 130 3.01 -7.94 -16.01
CA THR A 130 3.73 -6.70 -16.28
C THR A 130 5.02 -6.60 -15.46
N LEU A 131 6.01 -5.87 -15.97
CA LEU A 131 7.26 -5.61 -15.24
C LEU A 131 7.08 -4.68 -14.03
N ILE A 132 5.92 -4.05 -13.88
CA ILE A 132 5.60 -3.24 -12.70
C ILE A 132 5.31 -4.13 -11.50
N SER A 133 4.69 -5.29 -11.69
CA SER A 133 4.28 -6.18 -10.61
C SER A 133 5.45 -6.61 -9.70
N PRO A 134 6.58 -7.13 -10.20
CA PRO A 134 7.72 -7.46 -9.35
C PRO A 134 8.36 -6.24 -8.69
N ILE A 135 8.26 -5.04 -9.28
CA ILE A 135 8.71 -3.80 -8.64
C ILE A 135 7.87 -3.51 -7.40
N ILE A 136 6.53 -3.63 -7.48
CA ILE A 136 5.66 -3.42 -6.32
C ILE A 136 6.01 -4.41 -5.21
N GLN A 137 6.12 -5.69 -5.53
CA GLN A 137 6.47 -6.75 -4.56
C GLN A 137 7.80 -6.44 -3.85
N ALA A 138 8.84 -6.09 -4.61
CA ALA A 138 10.13 -5.72 -4.04
C ALA A 138 10.07 -4.48 -3.14
N CYS A 139 9.37 -3.42 -3.59
CA CYS A 139 9.26 -2.17 -2.84
C CYS A 139 8.41 -2.32 -1.57
N ASP A 140 7.35 -3.15 -1.60
CA ASP A 140 6.57 -3.50 -0.42
C ASP A 140 7.45 -4.22 0.61
N ALA A 141 8.21 -5.24 0.19
CA ALA A 141 9.14 -5.96 1.03
C ALA A 141 10.20 -5.01 1.66
N ILE A 142 10.78 -4.11 0.88
CA ILE A 142 11.76 -3.11 1.35
C ILE A 142 11.13 -2.20 2.42
N SER A 143 9.96 -1.64 2.16
CA SER A 143 9.28 -0.75 3.11
C SER A 143 8.89 -1.48 4.40
N GLY A 144 8.46 -2.74 4.31
CA GLY A 144 8.11 -3.56 5.46
C GLY A 144 9.30 -4.06 6.29
N ALA A 145 10.45 -4.28 5.64
CA ALA A 145 11.64 -4.86 6.28
C ALA A 145 12.55 -3.82 6.96
N ARG A 146 12.39 -2.52 6.70
CA ARG A 146 13.24 -1.51 7.33
C ARG A 146 13.07 -1.50 8.85
N PRO A 147 14.15 -1.25 9.63
CA PRO A 147 14.09 -1.21 11.10
C PRO A 147 13.00 -0.26 11.61
N GLY A 148 12.15 -0.75 12.51
CA GLY A 148 11.06 0.04 13.11
C GLY A 148 9.81 0.23 12.25
N ALA A 149 9.77 -0.28 11.01
CA ALA A 149 8.60 -0.19 10.16
C ALA A 149 7.43 -1.02 10.68
N ARG A 150 7.69 -2.28 11.04
CA ARG A 150 6.71 -3.23 11.58
C ARG A 150 7.12 -3.67 12.98
N ARG A 151 6.16 -3.74 13.89
CA ARG A 151 6.42 -4.15 15.29
C ARG A 151 7.01 -5.56 15.40
N GLU A 152 6.50 -6.50 14.62
CA GLU A 152 6.98 -7.88 14.59
C GLU A 152 8.42 -7.99 14.06
N VAL A 153 8.78 -7.19 13.07
CA VAL A 153 10.16 -7.16 12.53
C VAL A 153 11.12 -6.67 13.61
N MET A 154 10.75 -5.67 14.39
CA MET A 154 11.57 -5.17 15.50
C MET A 154 11.74 -6.23 16.59
N GLU A 155 10.67 -6.90 17.01
CA GLU A 155 10.72 -7.95 18.02
C GLU A 155 11.56 -9.16 17.54
N SER A 156 11.40 -9.58 16.30
CA SER A 156 12.19 -10.65 15.68
C SER A 156 13.66 -10.26 15.56
N TYR A 157 13.95 -9.02 15.20
CA TYR A 157 15.31 -8.50 15.13
C TYR A 157 15.98 -8.50 16.51
N ILE A 158 15.31 -8.00 17.54
CA ILE A 158 15.81 -8.00 18.92
C ILE A 158 16.04 -9.42 19.41
N LYS A 159 15.12 -10.35 19.15
CA LYS A 159 15.24 -11.76 19.50
C LYS A 159 16.47 -12.38 18.85
N ARG A 160 16.65 -12.15 17.54
CA ARG A 160 17.82 -12.65 16.78
C ARG A 160 19.14 -12.08 17.29
N LEU A 161 19.18 -10.79 17.66
CA LEU A 161 20.38 -10.22 18.28
C LEU A 161 20.72 -10.88 19.61
N LYS A 162 19.72 -11.12 20.48
CA LYS A 162 19.92 -11.81 21.76
C LYS A 162 20.38 -13.25 21.56
N GLU A 163 19.84 -13.96 20.58
CA GLU A 163 20.27 -15.32 20.24
C GLU A 163 21.72 -15.35 19.74
N LEU A 164 22.12 -14.39 18.89
CA LEU A 164 23.50 -14.26 18.43
C LEU A 164 24.46 -13.90 19.56
N GLU A 165 24.06 -12.99 20.44
CA GLU A 165 24.85 -12.61 21.63
C GLU A 165 25.03 -13.81 22.55
N ALA A 166 23.98 -14.59 22.81
CA ALA A 166 24.08 -15.82 23.64
C ALA A 166 25.01 -16.86 23.03
N LEU A 167 25.00 -17.01 21.69
CA LEU A 167 25.93 -17.91 20.99
C LEU A 167 27.36 -17.41 21.02
N ALA A 168 27.61 -16.12 21.08
CA ALA A 168 28.95 -15.54 21.13
C ALA A 168 29.56 -15.58 22.55
N LEU A 169 28.74 -15.61 23.59
CA LEU A 169 29.15 -15.60 24.99
C LEU A 169 29.20 -17.01 25.61
N GLY A 170 28.60 -18.02 24.98
CA GLY A 170 28.57 -19.43 25.41
C GLY A 170 29.64 -20.26 24.75
#